data_69ea99054ffc4bff20a4296a343894e0
#
_entry.id   69ea99054ffc4bff20a4296a343894e0
#
_cell.length_a   1.000
_cell.length_b   1.000
_cell.length_c   1.000
_cell.angle_alpha   90.00
_cell.angle_beta   90.00
_cell.angle_gamma   90.00
#
_symmetry.space_group_name_H-M   'P 1'
#
loop_
_entity.id
_entity.type
_entity.pdbx_description
1 polymer ?
#
loop_
_entity_poly.entity_id
_entity_poly.type
_entity_poly.pdbx_seq_one_letter_code
_entity_poly.pdbx_strand_id
1 'polypeptide(L)'
;MAMSPGTIVGGYRIERVLGAGGMGTVYLGRHPSLPRMDAIKVLGTELSANAEFRGRFEREANLAAGLDHPNIVSVYNRGEEDGQLWIAMQYVQGTDASAELSRDRHAMTPLRALRIVAEVGRGLDYAHRRGLLHRDVKPANFLLSASDGDDEERVLLTDFGVAKSTEDPGELTQTGSFVATIAYAPPEQLQGNPVDHRADIYSLGCAFYKLLTGQNPYPAMQPAMVMMGHLYEPPPRATALNAGLPEAVDQVFARVLAKNPAERFNTCREFTEAATSALVPGYNPVRTSTSPTYPIQVPGQSTDPRTNISGSYTAQGNTGPRMANSGPGEPDLSVLLAKPPGRRRWLIPAVVGVVVVAVAAGIGIWATRGGQPATPTTTTTAAAAPASVAQAKQQNPAFAGKTITMVDVTDDNKVAIYLGGTPQSEFLQGLGFVYNLAYAKKGNDTSPKPMSDYDSLNAADGSYVIAVRSDKAAGGGGLLGLPYEISTSKATVIPLDDPTAVSAMRNWAADSENTELNKLVPVLHNHIQ
;
A
#
# COMPACT_ATOMS: atom_id res chain seq x y z
N MET A 1 10.22 -8.29 -17.61
CA MET A 1 9.33 -8.02 -18.77
C MET A 1 8.05 -8.81 -18.60
N ALA A 2 6.88 -8.27 -19.04
CA ALA A 2 5.63 -9.03 -19.02
C ALA A 2 5.71 -10.21 -20.00
N MET A 3 5.13 -11.34 -19.60
CA MET A 3 5.09 -12.55 -20.45
C MET A 3 4.16 -12.33 -21.65
N SER A 4 4.55 -12.87 -22.81
CA SER A 4 3.75 -12.78 -24.02
C SER A 4 2.56 -13.76 -23.99
N PRO A 5 1.46 -13.45 -24.68
CA PRO A 5 0.38 -14.42 -24.90
C PRO A 5 0.92 -15.73 -25.50
N GLY A 6 0.43 -16.86 -25.00
CA GLY A 6 0.88 -18.20 -25.38
C GLY A 6 1.99 -18.79 -24.51
N THR A 7 2.67 -17.99 -23.68
CA THR A 7 3.62 -18.51 -22.67
C THR A 7 2.93 -19.50 -21.74
N ILE A 8 3.63 -20.55 -21.32
CA ILE A 8 3.13 -21.52 -20.33
C ILE A 8 3.76 -21.23 -18.99
N VAL A 9 2.97 -21.19 -17.92
CA VAL A 9 3.41 -21.07 -16.53
C VAL A 9 2.62 -22.04 -15.68
N GLY A 10 3.29 -22.97 -15.00
CA GLY A 10 2.64 -23.99 -14.20
C GLY A 10 1.64 -24.85 -14.97
N GLY A 11 1.82 -25.00 -16.30
CA GLY A 11 0.88 -25.63 -17.20
C GLY A 11 -0.25 -24.72 -17.72
N TYR A 12 -0.44 -23.53 -17.16
CA TYR A 12 -1.43 -22.55 -17.60
C TYR A 12 -0.93 -21.78 -18.82
N ARG A 13 -1.75 -21.66 -19.85
CA ARG A 13 -1.42 -20.85 -21.04
C ARG A 13 -1.84 -19.42 -20.81
N ILE A 14 -0.90 -18.52 -20.80
CA ILE A 14 -1.14 -17.08 -20.64
C ILE A 14 -1.89 -16.53 -21.86
N GLU A 15 -3.02 -15.84 -21.64
CA GLU A 15 -3.81 -15.20 -22.69
C GLU A 15 -3.54 -13.69 -22.73
N ARG A 16 -3.53 -13.01 -21.58
CA ARG A 16 -3.25 -11.58 -21.48
C ARG A 16 -2.89 -11.15 -20.06
N VAL A 17 -2.35 -9.96 -19.90
CA VAL A 17 -2.16 -9.31 -18.60
C VAL A 17 -3.50 -8.85 -18.05
N LEU A 18 -3.75 -9.07 -16.75
CA LEU A 18 -4.87 -8.51 -15.99
C LEU A 18 -4.43 -7.25 -15.21
N GLY A 19 -3.20 -7.26 -14.67
CA GLY A 19 -2.64 -6.15 -13.93
C GLY A 19 -1.16 -6.37 -13.61
N ALA A 20 -0.43 -5.28 -13.37
CA ALA A 20 0.96 -5.31 -12.94
C ALA A 20 1.13 -4.45 -11.70
N GLY A 21 1.99 -4.87 -10.76
CA GLY A 21 2.27 -4.15 -9.52
C GLY A 21 3.67 -4.45 -9.01
N GLY A 22 4.06 -3.81 -7.91
CA GLY A 22 5.42 -3.93 -7.35
C GLY A 22 5.86 -5.34 -6.97
N MET A 23 4.92 -6.23 -6.67
CA MET A 23 5.22 -7.63 -6.28
C MET A 23 5.20 -8.61 -7.45
N GLY A 24 4.73 -8.21 -8.63
CA GLY A 24 4.61 -9.09 -9.79
C GLY A 24 3.49 -8.72 -10.73
N THR A 25 3.20 -9.61 -11.66
CA THR A 25 2.18 -9.41 -12.69
C THR A 25 1.11 -10.50 -12.59
N VAL A 26 -0.15 -10.09 -12.73
CA VAL A 26 -1.30 -11.00 -12.77
C VAL A 26 -1.74 -11.18 -14.23
N TYR A 27 -1.87 -12.41 -14.64
CA TYR A 27 -2.26 -12.81 -15.99
C TYR A 27 -3.59 -13.54 -15.98
N LEU A 28 -4.34 -13.43 -17.07
CA LEU A 28 -5.41 -14.36 -17.40
C LEU A 28 -4.77 -15.60 -18.04
N GLY A 29 -4.96 -16.77 -17.44
CA GLY A 29 -4.42 -18.03 -17.90
C GLY A 29 -5.52 -19.04 -18.19
N ARG A 30 -5.38 -19.79 -19.28
CA ARG A 30 -6.25 -20.92 -19.58
C ARG A 30 -5.79 -22.14 -18.80
N HIS A 31 -6.70 -22.77 -18.08
CA HIS A 31 -6.41 -23.98 -17.32
C HIS A 31 -5.96 -25.12 -18.24
N PRO A 32 -4.92 -25.90 -17.86
CA PRO A 32 -4.31 -26.92 -18.75
C PRO A 32 -5.26 -28.02 -19.20
N SER A 33 -6.25 -28.38 -18.39
CA SER A 33 -7.14 -29.52 -18.65
C SER A 33 -8.64 -29.21 -18.50
N LEU A 34 -9.01 -28.11 -17.84
CA LEU A 34 -10.41 -27.73 -17.63
C LEU A 34 -10.82 -26.58 -18.55
N PRO A 35 -12.08 -26.51 -19.00
CA PRO A 35 -12.57 -25.45 -19.86
C PRO A 35 -12.87 -24.15 -19.08
N ARG A 36 -11.86 -23.64 -18.34
CA ARG A 36 -12.01 -22.41 -17.55
C ARG A 36 -10.76 -21.53 -17.66
N MET A 37 -10.93 -20.28 -17.26
CA MET A 37 -9.87 -19.31 -17.12
C MET A 37 -9.57 -19.08 -15.64
N ASP A 38 -8.30 -18.99 -15.29
CA ASP A 38 -7.82 -18.71 -13.95
C ASP A 38 -6.95 -17.44 -13.97
N ALA A 39 -6.84 -16.75 -12.84
CA ALA A 39 -5.91 -15.64 -12.65
C ALA A 39 -4.57 -16.21 -12.14
N ILE A 40 -3.47 -15.89 -12.83
CA ILE A 40 -2.14 -16.39 -12.51
C ILE A 40 -1.27 -15.20 -12.09
N LYS A 41 -0.94 -15.12 -10.82
CA LYS A 41 -0.03 -14.09 -10.28
C LYS A 41 1.38 -14.68 -10.30
N VAL A 42 2.28 -14.05 -11.08
CA VAL A 42 3.69 -14.40 -11.16
C VAL A 42 4.49 -13.34 -10.43
N LEU A 43 5.29 -13.76 -9.46
CA LEU A 43 6.05 -12.84 -8.61
C LEU A 43 7.34 -12.39 -9.29
N GLY A 44 7.83 -11.21 -8.89
CA GLY A 44 9.11 -10.69 -9.39
C GLY A 44 10.28 -11.63 -9.07
N THR A 45 11.27 -11.65 -9.96
CA THR A 45 12.46 -12.53 -9.84
C THR A 45 13.23 -12.29 -8.55
N GLU A 46 13.36 -11.03 -8.13
CA GLU A 46 14.06 -10.63 -6.91
C GLU A 46 13.38 -11.20 -5.66
N LEU A 47 12.05 -11.08 -5.58
CA LEU A 47 11.27 -11.66 -4.48
C LEU A 47 11.35 -13.19 -4.48
N SER A 48 11.27 -13.80 -5.65
CA SER A 48 11.35 -15.26 -5.80
C SER A 48 12.72 -15.83 -5.44
N ALA A 49 13.80 -15.05 -5.56
CA ALA A 49 15.14 -15.45 -5.17
C ALA A 49 15.39 -15.40 -3.65
N ASN A 50 14.59 -14.64 -2.90
CA ASN A 50 14.75 -14.49 -1.45
C ASN A 50 14.19 -15.73 -0.71
N ALA A 51 15.07 -16.46 -0.02
CA ALA A 51 14.70 -17.72 0.65
C ALA A 51 13.68 -17.53 1.79
N GLU A 52 13.78 -16.43 2.54
CA GLU A 52 12.85 -16.12 3.63
C GLU A 52 11.46 -15.77 3.08
N PHE A 53 11.42 -14.98 2.01
CA PHE A 53 10.20 -14.67 1.29
C PHE A 53 9.52 -15.94 0.75
N ARG A 54 10.27 -16.86 0.15
CA ARG A 54 9.77 -18.15 -0.36
C ARG A 54 9.09 -18.97 0.73
N GLY A 55 9.74 -19.12 1.88
CA GLY A 55 9.19 -19.87 3.01
C GLY A 55 7.90 -19.24 3.58
N ARG A 56 7.80 -17.91 3.57
CA ARG A 56 6.57 -17.19 3.95
C ARG A 56 5.47 -17.38 2.90
N PHE A 57 5.79 -17.13 1.63
CA PHE A 57 4.88 -17.32 0.51
C PHE A 57 4.24 -18.71 0.53
N GLU A 58 5.04 -19.76 0.73
CA GLU A 58 4.53 -21.12 0.79
C GLU A 58 3.56 -21.36 1.94
N ARG A 59 3.87 -20.86 3.14
CA ARG A 59 2.99 -20.99 4.31
C ARG A 59 1.67 -20.24 4.12
N GLU A 60 1.74 -18.99 3.69
CA GLU A 60 0.56 -18.14 3.54
C GLU A 60 -0.31 -18.58 2.37
N ALA A 61 0.29 -19.01 1.24
CA ALA A 61 -0.46 -19.57 0.13
C ALA A 61 -1.18 -20.88 0.52
N ASN A 62 -0.56 -21.74 1.36
CA ASN A 62 -1.22 -22.93 1.88
C ASN A 62 -2.41 -22.58 2.80
N LEU A 63 -2.25 -21.57 3.66
CA LEU A 63 -3.36 -21.11 4.51
C LEU A 63 -4.49 -20.52 3.66
N ALA A 64 -4.15 -19.68 2.66
CA ALA A 64 -5.12 -19.09 1.76
C ALA A 64 -5.86 -20.15 0.92
N ALA A 65 -5.17 -21.21 0.47
CA ALA A 65 -5.78 -22.33 -0.25
C ALA A 65 -6.79 -23.11 0.61
N GLY A 66 -6.68 -23.06 1.94
CA GLY A 66 -7.66 -23.64 2.87
C GLY A 66 -8.88 -22.78 3.12
N LEU A 67 -8.98 -21.58 2.56
CA LEU A 67 -10.13 -20.70 2.72
C LEU A 67 -11.20 -21.01 1.66
N ASP A 68 -12.40 -21.37 2.13
CA ASP A 68 -13.60 -21.55 1.30
C ASP A 68 -14.70 -20.63 1.81
N HIS A 69 -14.91 -19.51 1.13
CA HIS A 69 -15.88 -18.49 1.52
C HIS A 69 -16.36 -17.69 0.31
N PRO A 70 -17.66 -17.39 0.17
CA PRO A 70 -18.21 -16.71 -1.02
C PRO A 70 -17.62 -15.32 -1.29
N ASN A 71 -17.07 -14.66 -0.26
CA ASN A 71 -16.43 -13.34 -0.39
C ASN A 71 -14.89 -13.40 -0.36
N ILE A 72 -14.29 -14.54 -0.64
CA ILE A 72 -12.83 -14.71 -0.76
C ILE A 72 -12.52 -15.38 -2.10
N VAL A 73 -11.53 -14.85 -2.82
CA VAL A 73 -11.02 -15.46 -4.04
C VAL A 73 -10.36 -16.80 -3.70
N SER A 74 -10.82 -17.88 -4.31
CA SER A 74 -10.24 -19.21 -4.09
C SER A 74 -8.86 -19.32 -4.71
N VAL A 75 -7.92 -19.88 -3.96
CA VAL A 75 -6.59 -20.28 -4.45
C VAL A 75 -6.66 -21.73 -4.92
N TYR A 76 -6.24 -21.98 -6.15
CA TYR A 76 -6.35 -23.31 -6.78
C TYR A 76 -5.03 -24.08 -6.78
N ASN A 77 -3.93 -23.37 -7.03
CA ASN A 77 -2.62 -24.01 -7.14
C ASN A 77 -1.51 -22.97 -6.93
N ARG A 78 -0.30 -23.45 -6.65
CA ARG A 78 0.91 -22.64 -6.58
C ARG A 78 2.11 -23.44 -7.05
N GLY A 79 3.17 -22.77 -7.42
CA GLY A 79 4.40 -23.43 -7.82
C GLY A 79 5.52 -22.47 -8.11
N GLU A 80 6.54 -23.03 -8.70
CA GLU A 80 7.71 -22.34 -9.21
C GLU A 80 7.98 -22.78 -10.64
N GLU A 81 8.35 -21.85 -11.49
CA GLU A 81 8.81 -22.12 -12.85
C GLU A 81 9.88 -21.09 -13.23
N ASP A 82 10.99 -21.54 -13.78
CA ASP A 82 12.15 -20.72 -14.16
C ASP A 82 12.66 -19.79 -13.03
N GLY A 83 12.60 -20.27 -11.76
CA GLY A 83 13.02 -19.51 -10.60
C GLY A 83 12.01 -18.45 -10.14
N GLN A 84 10.83 -18.36 -10.76
CA GLN A 84 9.75 -17.45 -10.37
C GLN A 84 8.61 -18.21 -9.69
N LEU A 85 8.19 -17.67 -8.53
CA LEU A 85 7.02 -18.18 -7.82
C LEU A 85 5.74 -17.69 -8.50
N TRP A 86 4.75 -18.59 -8.58
CA TRP A 86 3.43 -18.26 -9.10
C TRP A 86 2.30 -18.84 -8.24
N ILE A 87 1.14 -18.23 -8.33
CA ILE A 87 -0.10 -18.68 -7.69
C ILE A 87 -1.26 -18.59 -8.69
N ALA A 88 -2.02 -19.66 -8.82
CA ALA A 88 -3.24 -19.73 -9.61
C ALA A 88 -4.45 -19.59 -8.70
N MET A 89 -5.37 -18.69 -9.07
CA MET A 89 -6.54 -18.35 -8.28
C MET A 89 -7.76 -18.14 -9.16
N GLN A 90 -8.91 -18.04 -8.53
CA GLN A 90 -10.19 -17.77 -9.18
C GLN A 90 -10.09 -16.46 -9.99
N TYR A 91 -10.39 -16.55 -11.29
CA TYR A 91 -10.60 -15.37 -12.12
C TYR A 91 -12.00 -14.82 -11.86
N VAL A 92 -12.07 -13.55 -11.49
CA VAL A 92 -13.33 -12.80 -11.33
C VAL A 92 -13.45 -11.87 -12.53
N GLN A 93 -14.42 -12.13 -13.38
CA GLN A 93 -14.72 -11.24 -14.51
C GLN A 93 -15.43 -10.00 -13.96
N GLY A 94 -14.80 -8.83 -14.11
CA GLY A 94 -15.31 -7.59 -13.58
C GLY A 94 -14.20 -6.56 -13.38
N THR A 95 -14.33 -5.76 -12.31
CA THR A 95 -13.39 -4.70 -11.94
C THR A 95 -13.06 -4.78 -10.45
N ASP A 96 -12.26 -3.86 -9.93
CA ASP A 96 -12.07 -3.68 -8.50
C ASP A 96 -12.75 -2.38 -8.00
N ALA A 97 -12.98 -2.27 -6.70
CA ALA A 97 -13.70 -1.14 -6.12
C ALA A 97 -12.93 0.20 -6.25
N SER A 98 -11.60 0.18 -6.41
CA SER A 98 -10.80 1.39 -6.64
C SER A 98 -10.98 1.90 -8.06
N ALA A 99 -10.89 1.00 -9.05
CA ALA A 99 -11.13 1.32 -10.45
C ALA A 99 -12.59 1.76 -10.69
N GLU A 100 -13.56 1.10 -10.03
CA GLU A 100 -14.96 1.47 -10.10
C GLU A 100 -15.22 2.87 -9.55
N LEU A 101 -14.66 3.19 -8.36
CA LEU A 101 -14.77 4.53 -7.77
C LEU A 101 -14.14 5.62 -8.67
N SER A 102 -13.02 5.30 -9.33
CA SER A 102 -12.32 6.22 -10.23
C SER A 102 -13.07 6.42 -11.54
N ARG A 103 -13.75 5.37 -12.04
CA ARG A 103 -14.53 5.41 -13.26
C ARG A 103 -15.82 6.22 -13.09
N ASP A 104 -16.55 5.97 -12.02
CA ASP A 104 -17.81 6.66 -11.71
C ASP A 104 -18.02 6.76 -10.20
N ARG A 105 -17.70 7.93 -9.65
CA ARG A 105 -17.92 8.20 -8.23
C ARG A 105 -19.41 8.17 -7.84
N HIS A 106 -20.32 8.52 -8.75
CA HIS A 106 -21.75 8.53 -8.46
C HIS A 106 -22.35 7.12 -8.39
N ALA A 107 -21.77 6.16 -9.13
CA ALA A 107 -22.16 4.77 -9.03
C ALA A 107 -21.77 4.14 -7.68
N MET A 108 -20.81 4.73 -6.93
CA MET A 108 -20.43 4.30 -5.58
C MET A 108 -21.32 4.98 -4.53
N THR A 109 -22.60 4.62 -4.51
CA THR A 109 -23.54 5.13 -3.51
C THR A 109 -23.16 4.69 -2.09
N PRO A 110 -23.55 5.42 -1.03
CA PRO A 110 -23.25 5.03 0.35
C PRO A 110 -23.73 3.61 0.71
N LEU A 111 -24.87 3.17 0.19
CA LEU A 111 -25.38 1.81 0.43
C LEU A 111 -24.59 0.74 -0.34
N ARG A 112 -24.14 1.04 -1.57
CA ARG A 112 -23.26 0.13 -2.31
C ARG A 112 -21.89 0.01 -1.63
N ALA A 113 -21.30 1.12 -1.18
CA ALA A 113 -20.06 1.12 -0.41
C ALA A 113 -20.19 0.30 0.88
N LEU A 114 -21.30 0.47 1.62
CA LEU A 114 -21.62 -0.31 2.83
C LEU A 114 -21.72 -1.80 2.51
N ARG A 115 -22.44 -2.19 1.45
CA ARG A 115 -22.56 -3.59 1.02
C ARG A 115 -21.21 -4.20 0.71
N ILE A 116 -20.38 -3.50 -0.10
CA ILE A 116 -19.02 -3.95 -0.45
C ILE A 116 -18.21 -4.22 0.82
N VAL A 117 -18.17 -3.25 1.74
CA VAL A 117 -17.39 -3.36 2.97
C VAL A 117 -17.94 -4.46 3.90
N ALA A 118 -19.26 -4.64 3.95
CA ALA A 118 -19.89 -5.72 4.73
C ALA A 118 -19.55 -7.11 4.17
N GLU A 119 -19.52 -7.25 2.84
CA GLU A 119 -19.14 -8.52 2.19
C GLU A 119 -17.66 -8.85 2.37
N VAL A 120 -16.78 -7.88 2.18
CA VAL A 120 -15.35 -8.02 2.49
C VAL A 120 -15.13 -8.34 3.98
N GLY A 121 -15.86 -7.65 4.87
CA GLY A 121 -15.80 -7.89 6.32
C GLY A 121 -16.16 -9.32 6.72
N ARG A 122 -17.16 -9.94 6.06
CA ARG A 122 -17.49 -11.37 6.28
C ARG A 122 -16.32 -12.29 5.91
N GLY A 123 -15.66 -12.01 4.77
CA GLY A 123 -14.46 -12.73 4.33
C GLY A 123 -13.29 -12.57 5.32
N LEU A 124 -13.04 -11.35 5.79
CA LEU A 124 -11.99 -11.07 6.78
C LEU A 124 -12.26 -11.79 8.11
N ASP A 125 -13.48 -11.68 8.67
CA ASP A 125 -13.82 -12.37 9.91
C ASP A 125 -13.70 -13.90 9.79
N TYR A 126 -13.97 -14.46 8.59
CA TYR A 126 -13.77 -15.88 8.34
C TYR A 126 -12.28 -16.27 8.36
N ALA A 127 -11.41 -15.47 7.74
CA ALA A 127 -9.96 -15.68 7.72
C ALA A 127 -9.35 -15.50 9.12
N HIS A 128 -9.76 -14.45 9.85
CA HIS A 128 -9.30 -14.15 11.22
C HIS A 128 -9.55 -15.29 12.19
N ARG A 129 -10.74 -15.93 12.12
CA ARG A 129 -11.03 -17.13 12.93
C ARG A 129 -10.14 -18.33 12.62
N ARG A 130 -9.45 -18.32 11.48
CA ARG A 130 -8.46 -19.33 11.06
C ARG A 130 -7.01 -18.89 11.27
N GLY A 131 -6.80 -17.77 11.96
CA GLY A 131 -5.49 -17.23 12.29
C GLY A 131 -4.77 -16.56 11.11
N LEU A 132 -5.48 -16.26 10.01
CA LEU A 132 -4.91 -15.59 8.85
C LEU A 132 -5.31 -14.12 8.82
N LEU A 133 -4.32 -13.22 8.81
CA LEU A 133 -4.49 -11.78 8.61
C LEU A 133 -4.29 -11.44 7.13
N HIS A 134 -5.03 -10.44 6.64
CA HIS A 134 -4.91 -10.00 5.24
C HIS A 134 -3.73 -9.05 5.00
N ARG A 135 -3.49 -8.10 5.92
CA ARG A 135 -2.38 -7.12 5.92
C ARG A 135 -2.29 -6.17 4.72
N ASP A 136 -3.23 -6.23 3.78
CA ASP A 136 -3.29 -5.34 2.61
C ASP A 136 -4.74 -5.04 2.20
N VAL A 137 -5.60 -4.75 3.18
CA VAL A 137 -7.00 -4.43 2.95
C VAL A 137 -7.11 -3.04 2.32
N LYS A 138 -7.55 -3.00 1.04
CA LYS A 138 -7.72 -1.76 0.25
C LYS A 138 -8.71 -1.97 -0.89
N PRO A 139 -9.35 -0.91 -1.43
CA PRO A 139 -10.36 -1.05 -2.49
C PRO A 139 -9.87 -1.76 -3.76
N ALA A 140 -8.59 -1.67 -4.11
CA ALA A 140 -8.01 -2.38 -5.25
C ALA A 140 -8.00 -3.91 -5.08
N ASN A 141 -8.15 -4.42 -3.84
CA ASN A 141 -8.24 -5.84 -3.54
C ASN A 141 -9.70 -6.32 -3.34
N PHE A 142 -10.70 -5.45 -3.56
CA PHE A 142 -12.12 -5.78 -3.52
C PHE A 142 -12.63 -5.97 -4.95
N LEU A 143 -12.65 -7.20 -5.42
CA LEU A 143 -13.10 -7.52 -6.77
C LEU A 143 -14.63 -7.50 -6.82
N LEU A 144 -15.15 -6.79 -7.82
CA LEU A 144 -16.56 -6.67 -8.12
C LEU A 144 -16.85 -7.45 -9.39
N SER A 145 -17.65 -8.51 -9.31
CA SER A 145 -18.00 -9.27 -10.51
C SER A 145 -18.85 -8.41 -11.46
N ALA A 146 -18.71 -8.63 -12.76
CA ALA A 146 -19.68 -8.12 -13.69
C ALA A 146 -21.07 -8.74 -13.36
N SER A 147 -22.10 -7.90 -13.32
CA SER A 147 -23.48 -8.39 -13.28
C SER A 147 -23.84 -8.87 -14.67
N ASP A 148 -24.24 -10.15 -14.80
CA ASP A 148 -24.69 -10.74 -16.06
C ASP A 148 -26.17 -11.12 -15.90
N GLY A 149 -27.04 -10.31 -16.52
CA GLY A 149 -28.47 -10.49 -16.44
C GLY A 149 -29.06 -10.31 -15.03
N ASP A 150 -29.65 -11.36 -14.48
CA ASP A 150 -30.30 -11.37 -13.15
C ASP A 150 -29.35 -11.62 -11.99
N ASP A 151 -28.05 -11.85 -12.26
CA ASP A 151 -27.07 -12.11 -11.20
C ASP A 151 -26.65 -10.80 -10.51
N GLU A 152 -26.75 -10.78 -9.17
CA GLU A 152 -26.24 -9.67 -8.36
C GLU A 152 -24.71 -9.59 -8.42
N GLU A 153 -24.20 -8.35 -8.41
CA GLU A 153 -22.76 -8.08 -8.29
C GLU A 153 -22.18 -8.78 -7.05
N ARG A 154 -21.22 -9.68 -7.24
CA ARG A 154 -20.51 -10.36 -6.16
C ARG A 154 -19.29 -9.57 -5.76
N VAL A 155 -18.98 -9.56 -4.46
CA VAL A 155 -17.79 -8.93 -3.91
C VAL A 155 -16.86 -10.01 -3.36
N LEU A 156 -15.64 -10.06 -3.85
CA LEU A 156 -14.62 -11.02 -3.44
C LEU A 156 -13.33 -10.30 -3.02
N LEU A 157 -12.79 -10.68 -1.88
CA LEU A 157 -11.50 -10.21 -1.38
C LEU A 157 -10.38 -11.06 -1.99
N THR A 158 -9.39 -10.41 -2.59
CA THR A 158 -8.21 -11.04 -3.20
C THR A 158 -6.92 -10.60 -2.52
N ASP A 159 -5.84 -11.26 -2.86
CA ASP A 159 -4.48 -10.90 -2.42
C ASP A 159 -4.31 -10.87 -0.89
N PHE A 160 -4.74 -11.95 -0.20
CA PHE A 160 -4.27 -12.20 1.16
C PHE A 160 -2.75 -12.07 1.19
N GLY A 161 -2.24 -11.31 2.14
CA GLY A 161 -0.87 -10.75 2.20
C GLY A 161 0.32 -11.70 2.08
N VAL A 162 0.21 -12.67 1.15
CA VAL A 162 1.16 -13.75 0.84
C VAL A 162 2.60 -13.25 0.62
N ALA A 163 2.77 -11.93 0.53
CA ALA A 163 4.04 -11.32 0.18
C ALA A 163 4.48 -10.15 1.10
N LYS A 164 3.77 -9.87 2.22
CA LYS A 164 4.10 -8.72 3.08
C LYS A 164 4.73 -9.17 4.40
N SER A 165 5.99 -8.77 4.62
CA SER A 165 6.68 -8.90 5.91
C SER A 165 6.28 -7.78 6.86
N THR A 166 6.02 -8.12 8.14
CA THR A 166 5.95 -7.15 9.24
C THR A 166 7.32 -6.84 9.83
N GLU A 167 8.39 -7.55 9.41
CA GLU A 167 9.68 -7.53 10.09
C GLU A 167 10.76 -6.71 9.38
N ASP A 168 10.51 -6.23 8.13
CA ASP A 168 11.53 -5.48 7.40
C ASP A 168 11.02 -4.10 6.95
N PRO A 169 11.27 -3.03 7.75
CA PRO A 169 10.96 -1.66 7.35
C PRO A 169 11.72 -1.19 6.10
N GLY A 170 12.78 -1.89 5.70
CA GLY A 170 13.61 -1.56 4.54
C GLY A 170 12.98 -1.94 3.18
N GLU A 171 12.15 -2.97 3.11
CA GLU A 171 11.43 -3.34 1.88
C GLU A 171 10.31 -2.35 1.52
N LEU A 172 9.88 -1.56 2.48
CA LEU A 172 8.82 -0.56 2.33
C LEU A 172 9.24 0.66 1.48
N THR A 173 10.51 0.85 1.14
CA THR A 173 11.01 2.12 0.58
C THR A 173 11.28 2.14 -0.93
N GLN A 174 11.20 1.04 -1.65
CA GLN A 174 11.76 0.95 -3.01
C GLN A 174 10.81 1.14 -4.21
N THR A 175 9.49 1.29 -4.07
CA THR A 175 8.64 1.46 -5.26
C THR A 175 7.46 2.41 -5.04
N GLY A 176 6.98 3.07 -6.12
CA GLY A 176 5.77 3.92 -6.13
C GLY A 176 4.50 3.19 -5.65
N SER A 177 4.51 1.87 -5.56
CA SER A 177 3.50 1.02 -4.91
C SER A 177 3.40 1.25 -3.39
N PHE A 178 4.44 1.80 -2.79
CA PHE A 178 4.55 2.11 -1.36
C PHE A 178 3.51 3.13 -0.87
N VAL A 179 3.32 4.23 -1.60
CA VAL A 179 2.35 5.28 -1.23
C VAL A 179 0.93 4.74 -1.21
N ALA A 180 0.57 3.93 -2.20
CA ALA A 180 -0.76 3.33 -2.30
C ALA A 180 -1.08 2.37 -1.15
N THR A 181 -0.07 1.76 -0.54
CA THR A 181 -0.23 0.83 0.59
C THR A 181 -0.29 1.55 1.93
N ILE A 182 0.56 2.59 2.13
CA ILE A 182 0.59 3.38 3.37
C ILE A 182 -0.78 4.03 3.66
N ALA A 183 -1.51 4.43 2.63
CA ALA A 183 -2.81 5.10 2.76
C ALA A 183 -3.89 4.30 3.53
N TYR A 184 -3.62 3.03 3.82
CA TYR A 184 -4.51 2.13 4.57
C TYR A 184 -3.81 1.47 5.76
N ALA A 185 -2.52 1.76 5.98
CA ALA A 185 -1.71 1.08 6.99
C ALA A 185 -2.10 1.50 8.41
N PRO A 186 -2.37 0.56 9.33
CA PRO A 186 -2.69 0.89 10.71
C PRO A 186 -1.46 1.38 11.48
N PRO A 187 -1.66 2.23 12.52
CA PRO A 187 -0.58 2.80 13.33
C PRO A 187 0.42 1.77 13.86
N GLU A 188 -0.06 0.65 14.39
CA GLU A 188 0.78 -0.42 14.94
C GLU A 188 1.68 -1.07 13.89
N GLN A 189 1.22 -1.21 12.65
CA GLN A 189 2.03 -1.72 11.55
C GLN A 189 3.12 -0.73 11.14
N LEU A 190 2.79 0.57 11.11
CA LEU A 190 3.76 1.63 10.80
C LEU A 190 4.84 1.79 11.87
N GLN A 191 4.52 1.43 13.12
CA GLN A 191 5.44 1.45 14.26
C GLN A 191 6.25 0.16 14.42
N GLY A 192 6.00 -0.88 13.61
CA GLY A 192 6.62 -2.19 13.77
C GLY A 192 6.15 -2.96 15.02
N ASN A 193 5.02 -2.57 15.59
CA ASN A 193 4.42 -3.26 16.74
C ASN A 193 3.72 -4.56 16.30
N PRO A 194 3.49 -5.51 17.23
CA PRO A 194 2.70 -6.70 16.94
C PRO A 194 1.31 -6.35 16.39
N VAL A 195 0.95 -7.01 15.29
CA VAL A 195 -0.29 -6.76 14.54
C VAL A 195 -1.27 -7.89 14.78
N ASP A 196 -2.53 -7.58 15.13
CA ASP A 196 -3.62 -8.52 15.22
C ASP A 196 -4.72 -8.23 14.17
N HIS A 197 -5.84 -8.95 14.22
CA HIS A 197 -6.95 -8.81 13.28
C HIS A 197 -7.59 -7.40 13.24
N ARG A 198 -7.41 -6.59 14.30
CA ARG A 198 -7.89 -5.20 14.35
C ARG A 198 -7.12 -4.26 13.43
N ALA A 199 -5.96 -4.67 12.95
CA ALA A 199 -5.24 -3.99 11.88
C ALA A 199 -6.03 -4.03 10.55
N ASP A 200 -6.53 -5.20 10.16
CA ASP A 200 -7.37 -5.33 8.97
C ASP A 200 -8.70 -4.56 9.10
N ILE A 201 -9.27 -4.49 10.32
CA ILE A 201 -10.48 -3.70 10.60
C ILE A 201 -10.21 -2.19 10.41
N TYR A 202 -9.06 -1.69 10.87
CA TYR A 202 -8.63 -0.31 10.61
C TYR A 202 -8.48 -0.04 9.11
N SER A 203 -7.80 -0.91 8.38
CA SER A 203 -7.60 -0.77 6.94
C SER A 203 -8.93 -0.84 6.17
N LEU A 204 -9.88 -1.69 6.62
CA LEU A 204 -11.24 -1.74 6.10
C LEU A 204 -11.99 -0.43 6.36
N GLY A 205 -11.79 0.18 7.53
CA GLY A 205 -12.29 1.52 7.86
C GLY A 205 -11.75 2.59 6.91
N CYS A 206 -10.44 2.59 6.63
CA CYS A 206 -9.82 3.49 5.64
C CYS A 206 -10.42 3.29 4.24
N ALA A 207 -10.61 2.03 3.82
CA ALA A 207 -11.23 1.70 2.55
C ALA A 207 -12.67 2.21 2.47
N PHE A 208 -13.45 2.02 3.54
CA PHE A 208 -14.84 2.51 3.62
C PHE A 208 -14.91 4.04 3.54
N TYR A 209 -14.03 4.73 4.28
CA TYR A 209 -13.93 6.19 4.21
C TYR A 209 -13.70 6.66 2.77
N LYS A 210 -12.75 6.04 2.06
CA LYS A 210 -12.48 6.36 0.66
C LYS A 210 -13.66 6.09 -0.25
N LEU A 211 -14.36 4.98 -0.09
CA LEU A 211 -15.54 4.65 -0.92
C LEU A 211 -16.68 5.66 -0.72
N LEU A 212 -16.85 6.20 0.51
CA LEU A 212 -17.89 7.19 0.81
C LEU A 212 -17.53 8.61 0.39
N THR A 213 -16.25 8.98 0.47
CA THR A 213 -15.79 10.37 0.30
C THR A 213 -15.01 10.60 -0.99
N GLY A 214 -14.53 9.53 -1.64
CA GLY A 214 -13.62 9.59 -2.77
C GLY A 214 -12.16 9.89 -2.40
N GLN A 215 -11.86 10.14 -1.11
CA GLN A 215 -10.51 10.48 -0.62
C GLN A 215 -10.05 9.51 0.48
N ASN A 216 -8.75 9.34 0.62
CA ASN A 216 -8.18 8.63 1.77
C ASN A 216 -8.40 9.43 3.07
N PRO A 217 -8.41 8.78 4.26
CA PRO A 217 -8.59 9.47 5.55
C PRO A 217 -7.56 10.57 5.82
N TYR A 218 -6.30 10.34 5.42
CA TYR A 218 -5.18 11.27 5.60
C TYR A 218 -4.51 11.51 4.25
N PRO A 219 -5.14 12.34 3.39
CA PRO A 219 -4.59 12.63 2.08
C PRO A 219 -3.39 13.58 2.23
N ALA A 220 -2.23 13.15 1.77
CA ALA A 220 -1.05 13.99 1.69
C ALA A 220 -0.20 13.58 0.50
N MET A 221 0.54 14.55 -0.05
CA MET A 221 1.41 14.31 -1.21
C MET A 221 2.67 13.52 -0.84
N GLN A 222 3.13 13.63 0.41
CA GLN A 222 4.33 12.93 0.88
C GLN A 222 3.96 11.69 1.71
N PRO A 223 4.56 10.53 1.45
CA PRO A 223 4.34 9.32 2.22
C PRO A 223 4.52 9.51 3.73
N ALA A 224 5.54 10.28 4.12
CA ALA A 224 5.81 10.58 5.53
C ALA A 224 4.63 11.31 6.20
N MET A 225 3.98 12.24 5.50
CA MET A 225 2.81 12.96 6.02
C MET A 225 1.59 12.05 6.13
N VAL A 226 1.38 11.13 5.17
CA VAL A 226 0.34 10.10 5.27
C VAL A 226 0.58 9.23 6.50
N MET A 227 1.84 8.79 6.73
CA MET A 227 2.22 8.03 7.93
C MET A 227 1.92 8.83 9.22
N MET A 228 2.32 10.11 9.26
CA MET A 228 2.05 10.97 10.42
C MET A 228 0.55 11.14 10.67
N GLY A 229 -0.26 11.25 9.62
CA GLY A 229 -1.72 11.27 9.73
C GLY A 229 -2.27 10.01 10.38
N HIS A 230 -1.83 8.83 9.91
CA HIS A 230 -2.23 7.55 10.51
C HIS A 230 -1.76 7.41 11.96
N LEU A 231 -0.58 7.92 12.29
CA LEU A 231 -0.01 7.79 13.64
C LEU A 231 -0.62 8.79 14.64
N TYR A 232 -0.82 10.04 14.25
CA TYR A 232 -1.04 11.12 15.22
C TYR A 232 -2.27 11.99 14.98
N GLU A 233 -2.76 12.12 13.71
CA GLU A 233 -3.92 12.96 13.45
C GLU A 233 -5.23 12.28 13.91
N PRO A 234 -6.19 13.04 14.45
CA PRO A 234 -7.48 12.47 14.81
C PRO A 234 -8.21 11.92 13.59
N PRO A 235 -9.09 10.91 13.76
CA PRO A 235 -9.92 10.40 12.68
C PRO A 235 -10.72 11.51 12.00
N PRO A 236 -10.67 11.63 10.66
CA PRO A 236 -11.34 12.70 9.94
C PRO A 236 -12.85 12.47 9.88
N ARG A 237 -13.62 13.57 9.79
CA ARG A 237 -15.06 13.50 9.61
C ARG A 237 -15.42 13.26 8.14
N ALA A 238 -16.14 12.17 7.86
CA ALA A 238 -16.60 11.88 6.50
C ALA A 238 -17.67 12.89 6.02
N THR A 239 -18.48 13.42 6.94
CA THR A 239 -19.49 14.45 6.65
C THR A 239 -18.88 15.77 6.17
N ALA A 240 -17.62 16.06 6.50
CA ALA A 240 -16.93 17.26 6.00
C ALA A 240 -16.67 17.21 4.48
N LEU A 241 -16.52 16.00 3.90
CA LEU A 241 -16.30 15.79 2.47
C LEU A 241 -17.58 15.37 1.71
N ASN A 242 -18.53 14.77 2.41
CA ASN A 242 -19.81 14.35 1.85
C ASN A 242 -20.95 14.72 2.83
N ALA A 243 -21.49 15.93 2.65
CA ALA A 243 -22.55 16.48 3.50
C ALA A 243 -23.88 15.70 3.42
N GLY A 244 -24.03 14.80 2.46
CA GLY A 244 -25.19 13.90 2.37
C GLY A 244 -25.15 12.73 3.33
N LEU A 245 -24.05 12.51 4.07
CA LEU A 245 -23.93 11.45 5.06
C LEU A 245 -24.53 11.89 6.41
N PRO A 246 -25.19 10.97 7.14
CA PRO A 246 -25.64 11.22 8.51
C PRO A 246 -24.44 11.45 9.46
N GLU A 247 -24.56 12.37 10.43
CA GLU A 247 -23.49 12.67 11.41
C GLU A 247 -23.06 11.44 12.22
N ALA A 248 -23.96 10.48 12.44
CA ALA A 248 -23.64 9.22 13.11
C ALA A 248 -22.50 8.44 12.47
N VAL A 249 -22.25 8.63 11.16
CA VAL A 249 -21.15 7.98 10.43
C VAL A 249 -19.79 8.45 10.94
N ASP A 250 -19.66 9.73 11.34
CA ASP A 250 -18.39 10.25 11.88
C ASP A 250 -17.99 9.54 13.18
N GLN A 251 -18.97 9.16 14.02
CA GLN A 251 -18.68 8.39 15.24
C GLN A 251 -18.18 6.98 14.92
N VAL A 252 -18.69 6.34 13.85
CA VAL A 252 -18.19 5.05 13.38
C VAL A 252 -16.74 5.18 12.92
N PHE A 253 -16.40 6.24 12.17
CA PHE A 253 -15.01 6.48 11.75
C PHE A 253 -14.11 6.83 12.93
N ALA A 254 -14.58 7.63 13.89
CA ALA A 254 -13.82 7.92 15.10
C ALA A 254 -13.39 6.64 15.83
N ARG A 255 -14.25 5.62 15.86
CA ARG A 255 -13.96 4.34 16.51
C ARG A 255 -13.11 3.42 15.63
N VAL A 256 -13.47 3.18 14.36
CA VAL A 256 -12.74 2.22 13.51
C VAL A 256 -11.32 2.69 13.19
N LEU A 257 -11.09 4.01 13.11
CA LEU A 257 -9.78 4.64 12.87
C LEU A 257 -9.08 5.08 14.17
N ALA A 258 -9.51 4.59 15.34
CA ALA A 258 -8.82 4.83 16.61
C ALA A 258 -7.38 4.36 16.54
N LYS A 259 -6.45 5.15 17.10
CA LYS A 259 -5.00 4.87 17.03
C LYS A 259 -4.64 3.64 17.86
N ASN A 260 -5.24 3.51 19.04
CA ASN A 260 -5.12 2.34 19.88
C ASN A 260 -6.03 1.20 19.35
N PRO A 261 -5.49 0.03 18.99
CA PRO A 261 -6.29 -1.10 18.52
C PRO A 261 -7.37 -1.55 19.52
N ALA A 262 -7.15 -1.38 20.82
CA ALA A 262 -8.11 -1.78 21.85
C ALA A 262 -9.40 -0.93 21.87
N GLU A 263 -9.38 0.25 21.27
CA GLU A 263 -10.53 1.16 21.18
C GLU A 263 -11.38 0.92 19.94
N ARG A 264 -10.89 0.10 18.99
CA ARG A 264 -11.59 -0.24 17.75
C ARG A 264 -12.70 -1.26 17.98
N PHE A 265 -13.36 -1.65 16.91
CA PHE A 265 -14.26 -2.81 16.88
C PHE A 265 -13.46 -4.11 17.00
N ASN A 266 -14.06 -5.13 17.62
CA ASN A 266 -13.39 -6.44 17.76
C ASN A 266 -13.60 -7.36 16.55
N THR A 267 -14.61 -7.10 15.72
CA THR A 267 -14.85 -7.84 14.49
C THR A 267 -15.25 -6.91 13.36
N CYS A 268 -15.01 -7.32 12.11
CA CYS A 268 -15.51 -6.59 10.95
C CYS A 268 -17.03 -6.52 10.96
N ARG A 269 -17.70 -7.55 11.47
CA ARG A 269 -19.16 -7.58 11.63
C ARG A 269 -19.65 -6.47 12.57
N GLU A 270 -19.04 -6.31 13.76
CA GLU A 270 -19.40 -5.21 14.67
C GLU A 270 -19.26 -3.84 14.00
N PHE A 271 -18.16 -3.62 13.26
CA PHE A 271 -17.94 -2.41 12.51
C PHE A 271 -19.02 -2.16 11.46
N THR A 272 -19.34 -3.16 10.63
CA THR A 272 -20.31 -3.00 9.54
C THR A 272 -21.74 -2.90 10.04
N GLU A 273 -22.11 -3.52 11.18
CA GLU A 273 -23.39 -3.34 11.87
C GLU A 273 -23.52 -1.90 12.40
N ALA A 274 -22.47 -1.35 12.99
CA ALA A 274 -22.45 0.06 13.42
C ALA A 274 -22.59 1.02 12.24
N ALA A 275 -21.87 0.76 11.12
CA ALA A 275 -21.98 1.54 9.89
C ALA A 275 -23.39 1.46 9.28
N THR A 276 -24.02 0.28 9.31
CA THR A 276 -25.39 0.09 8.85
C THR A 276 -26.37 0.90 9.70
N SER A 277 -26.22 0.83 11.03
CA SER A 277 -27.08 1.61 11.95
C SER A 277 -26.95 3.12 11.75
N ALA A 278 -25.76 3.59 11.37
CA ALA A 278 -25.49 4.99 11.10
C ALA A 278 -26.04 5.47 9.75
N LEU A 279 -26.01 4.62 8.70
CA LEU A 279 -26.42 4.98 7.34
C LEU A 279 -27.90 4.69 7.04
N VAL A 280 -28.50 3.71 7.72
CA VAL A 280 -29.87 3.26 7.45
C VAL A 280 -30.76 3.62 8.65
N PRO A 281 -31.55 4.70 8.59
CA PRO A 281 -32.44 5.08 9.67
C PRO A 281 -33.43 3.95 10.02
N GLY A 282 -33.53 3.64 11.32
CA GLY A 282 -34.42 2.58 11.82
C GLY A 282 -33.86 1.16 11.76
N TYR A 283 -32.63 0.97 11.31
CA TYR A 283 -31.96 -0.32 11.41
C TYR A 283 -31.65 -0.65 12.87
N ASN A 284 -32.27 -1.74 13.38
CA ASN A 284 -31.96 -2.32 14.68
C ASN A 284 -31.23 -3.65 14.45
N PRO A 285 -29.95 -3.76 14.79
CA PRO A 285 -29.25 -5.03 14.68
C PRO A 285 -29.92 -6.08 15.56
N VAL A 286 -30.34 -7.19 14.97
CA VAL A 286 -30.81 -8.34 15.72
C VAL A 286 -29.63 -8.85 16.53
N ARG A 287 -29.66 -8.59 17.83
CA ARG A 287 -28.70 -9.19 18.76
C ARG A 287 -28.99 -10.67 18.82
N THR A 288 -28.41 -11.44 17.92
CA THR A 288 -28.32 -12.89 18.10
C THR A 288 -27.36 -13.11 19.27
N SER A 289 -27.91 -13.14 20.47
CA SER A 289 -27.22 -13.71 21.62
C SER A 289 -27.15 -15.22 21.40
N THR A 290 -26.21 -15.64 20.58
CA THR A 290 -25.91 -17.05 20.37
C THR A 290 -24.78 -17.46 21.28
N SER A 291 -25.13 -17.75 22.51
CA SER A 291 -24.59 -18.93 23.15
C SER A 291 -25.79 -19.87 23.37
N PRO A 292 -25.99 -20.89 22.54
CA PRO A 292 -26.78 -22.00 22.98
C PRO A 292 -25.97 -22.68 24.09
N THR A 293 -26.28 -22.35 25.33
CA THR A 293 -25.90 -23.18 26.45
C THR A 293 -26.69 -24.47 26.27
N TYR A 294 -26.10 -25.42 25.58
CA TYR A 294 -26.59 -26.81 25.67
C TYR A 294 -26.33 -27.23 27.10
N PRO A 295 -27.38 -27.59 27.88
CA PRO A 295 -27.14 -28.21 29.15
C PRO A 295 -26.42 -29.53 28.88
N ILE A 296 -25.23 -29.67 29.41
CA ILE A 296 -24.54 -30.95 29.48
C ILE A 296 -25.44 -31.84 30.33
N GLN A 297 -26.23 -32.73 29.72
CA GLN A 297 -26.86 -33.81 30.42
C GLN A 297 -25.76 -34.76 30.89
N VAL A 298 -25.45 -34.68 32.16
CA VAL A 298 -24.72 -35.72 32.87
C VAL A 298 -25.63 -36.93 32.92
N PRO A 299 -25.29 -38.11 32.34
CA PRO A 299 -26.09 -39.30 32.46
C PRO A 299 -26.00 -39.83 33.90
N GLY A 300 -27.07 -39.81 34.64
CA GLY A 300 -27.19 -40.52 35.89
C GLY A 300 -27.64 -39.71 37.10
N GLN A 301 -28.85 -39.14 37.07
CA GLN A 301 -29.69 -38.99 38.27
C GLN A 301 -31.16 -39.00 37.81
N SER A 302 -31.77 -40.17 37.82
CA SER A 302 -33.21 -40.30 37.75
C SER A 302 -33.77 -40.09 39.16
N THR A 303 -34.47 -39.00 39.36
CA THR A 303 -35.35 -38.83 40.52
C THR A 303 -36.76 -39.28 40.13
N ASP A 304 -37.04 -40.54 40.36
CA ASP A 304 -38.42 -41.03 40.38
C ASP A 304 -38.80 -41.34 41.83
N PRO A 305 -39.79 -40.67 42.43
CA PRO A 305 -40.20 -40.89 43.80
C PRO A 305 -41.40 -41.86 43.82
N ARG A 306 -41.14 -43.13 43.68
CA ARG A 306 -42.11 -44.23 44.12
C ARG A 306 -41.48 -45.59 43.85
N THR A 307 -40.89 -46.19 44.86
CA THR A 307 -41.20 -47.54 45.41
C THR A 307 -40.10 -48.05 46.31
N ASN A 308 -40.37 -48.09 47.61
CA ASN A 308 -39.68 -48.90 48.59
C ASN A 308 -40.00 -50.37 48.36
N ILE A 309 -38.99 -51.21 48.06
CA ILE A 309 -39.02 -52.63 48.41
C ILE A 309 -37.60 -53.09 48.72
N SER A 310 -37.41 -53.53 49.95
CA SER A 310 -36.19 -54.21 50.46
C SER A 310 -36.02 -55.57 49.79
N GLY A 311 -34.74 -55.86 49.43
CA GLY A 311 -34.38 -57.21 48.96
C GLY A 311 -32.85 -57.36 48.98
N SER A 312 -32.35 -57.88 50.08
CA SER A 312 -30.97 -58.34 50.26
C SER A 312 -30.74 -59.63 49.45
N TYR A 313 -29.66 -59.65 48.61
CA TYR A 313 -28.99 -60.90 48.25
C TYR A 313 -27.49 -60.73 48.12
N THR A 314 -26.82 -61.72 48.70
CA THR A 314 -25.42 -61.97 48.96
C THR A 314 -24.56 -62.12 47.70
N ALA A 315 -23.30 -61.79 47.90
CA ALA A 315 -22.17 -62.00 47.00
C ALA A 315 -21.93 -63.47 46.66
N GLN A 316 -21.55 -63.74 45.42
CA GLN A 316 -20.71 -64.89 45.12
C GLN A 316 -19.81 -64.60 43.92
N GLY A 317 -18.49 -64.78 44.14
CA GLY A 317 -17.45 -64.58 43.17
C GLY A 317 -17.38 -65.65 42.08
N ASN A 318 -16.80 -65.31 40.98
CA ASN A 318 -16.19 -66.31 40.11
C ASN A 318 -14.90 -65.83 39.51
N THR A 319 -13.87 -66.64 39.75
CA THR A 319 -12.49 -66.54 39.31
C THR A 319 -12.33 -67.21 37.93
N GLY A 320 -11.55 -66.62 37.05
CA GLY A 320 -11.04 -67.31 35.85
C GLY A 320 -10.32 -66.36 34.87
N PRO A 321 -9.41 -66.81 34.02
CA PRO A 321 -8.00 -66.57 34.20
C PRO A 321 -7.40 -65.50 33.25
N ARG A 322 -6.29 -64.96 33.73
CA ARG A 322 -5.35 -64.06 33.04
C ARG A 322 -4.81 -64.67 31.74
N MET A 323 -4.87 -63.95 30.63
CA MET A 323 -3.91 -64.07 29.54
C MET A 323 -3.16 -62.76 29.36
N ALA A 324 -1.84 -62.85 29.45
CA ALA A 324 -0.87 -61.81 29.19
C ALA A 324 -0.80 -61.56 27.68
N ASN A 325 -0.84 -60.28 27.29
CA ASN A 325 -0.35 -59.90 25.99
C ASN A 325 0.53 -58.66 26.13
N SER A 326 1.80 -58.85 25.83
CA SER A 326 2.87 -57.89 25.82
C SER A 326 2.77 -57.06 24.54
N GLY A 327 2.59 -55.74 24.66
CA GLY A 327 2.75 -54.76 23.58
C GLY A 327 3.68 -53.62 24.05
N PRO A 328 4.42 -52.97 23.15
CA PRO A 328 5.60 -52.17 23.48
C PRO A 328 5.28 -50.81 24.08
N GLY A 329 6.16 -50.35 24.96
CA GLY A 329 6.03 -49.20 25.85
C GLY A 329 5.86 -47.85 25.15
N GLU A 330 5.01 -47.02 25.72
CA GLU A 330 4.96 -45.61 25.51
C GLU A 330 6.18 -44.90 26.12
N PRO A 331 6.76 -43.90 25.45
CA PRO A 331 7.84 -43.10 26.06
C PRO A 331 7.30 -42.13 27.11
N ASP A 332 7.94 -42.14 28.26
CA ASP A 332 7.71 -41.28 29.39
C ASP A 332 8.00 -39.79 29.02
N LEU A 333 6.99 -38.96 29.02
CA LEU A 333 7.03 -37.52 28.73
C LEU A 333 7.39 -36.65 29.94
N SER A 334 7.88 -37.22 31.03
CA SER A 334 8.21 -36.47 32.26
C SER A 334 9.57 -35.75 32.27
N VAL A 335 10.39 -35.83 31.22
CA VAL A 335 11.76 -35.27 31.18
C VAL A 335 11.88 -33.94 30.41
N LEU A 336 10.82 -33.36 29.88
CA LEU A 336 10.86 -32.11 29.08
C LEU A 336 10.38 -30.84 29.78
N LEU A 337 10.27 -30.83 31.09
CA LEU A 337 9.98 -29.62 31.88
C LEU A 337 11.19 -29.14 32.71
N ALA A 338 12.35 -29.00 32.09
CA ALA A 338 13.48 -28.27 32.67
C ALA A 338 13.40 -26.79 32.23
N LYS A 339 13.03 -25.94 33.17
CA LYS A 339 12.99 -24.48 33.09
C LYS A 339 14.39 -23.93 32.81
N PRO A 340 14.65 -23.16 31.75
CA PRO A 340 15.95 -22.51 31.56
C PRO A 340 16.14 -21.36 32.55
N PRO A 341 17.38 -21.08 32.99
CA PRO A 341 17.69 -20.05 33.99
C PRO A 341 17.51 -18.66 33.36
N GLY A 342 16.95 -17.76 34.16
CA GLY A 342 16.67 -16.37 33.82
C GLY A 342 17.90 -15.61 33.30
N ARG A 343 17.79 -15.04 32.10
CA ARG A 343 18.72 -14.03 31.58
C ARG A 343 18.06 -12.66 31.56
N ARG A 344 18.62 -11.82 32.41
CA ARG A 344 18.60 -10.36 32.53
C ARG A 344 17.91 -9.58 31.39
N ARG A 345 16.73 -9.05 31.69
CA ARG A 345 16.08 -7.91 31.04
C ARG A 345 16.84 -6.63 31.44
N TRP A 346 17.76 -6.13 30.61
CA TRP A 346 18.34 -4.77 30.84
C TRP A 346 19.20 -4.26 29.67
N LEU A 347 18.77 -4.31 28.38
CA LEU A 347 19.56 -3.69 27.31
C LEU A 347 18.73 -3.11 26.13
N ILE A 348 17.41 -2.92 26.22
CA ILE A 348 16.62 -2.39 25.09
C ILE A 348 16.30 -0.87 25.15
N PRO A 349 16.44 -0.13 26.27
CA PRO A 349 16.24 1.33 26.18
C PRO A 349 17.44 2.14 25.68
N ALA A 350 18.62 1.55 25.46
CA ALA A 350 19.83 2.31 25.16
C ALA A 350 20.05 2.63 23.65
N VAL A 351 19.39 1.93 22.74
CA VAL A 351 19.65 2.11 21.29
C VAL A 351 18.82 3.27 20.70
N VAL A 352 17.62 3.52 21.22
CA VAL A 352 16.80 4.66 20.75
C VAL A 352 17.33 6.00 21.24
N GLY A 353 17.97 6.04 22.40
CA GLY A 353 18.59 7.25 22.96
C GLY A 353 19.86 7.71 22.21
N VAL A 354 20.59 6.77 21.61
CA VAL A 354 21.88 7.09 20.93
C VAL A 354 21.66 7.73 19.56
N VAL A 355 20.57 7.39 18.85
CA VAL A 355 20.29 7.98 17.54
C VAL A 355 19.79 9.42 17.68
N VAL A 356 19.02 9.75 18.72
CA VAL A 356 18.55 11.12 18.97
C VAL A 356 19.69 12.03 19.47
N VAL A 357 20.63 11.50 20.25
CA VAL A 357 21.80 12.27 20.73
C VAL A 357 22.82 12.47 19.63
N ALA A 358 22.95 11.53 18.68
CA ALA A 358 23.87 11.69 17.54
C ALA A 358 23.39 12.78 16.56
N VAL A 359 22.07 12.95 16.36
CA VAL A 359 21.52 14.03 15.52
C VAL A 359 21.61 15.40 16.22
N ALA A 360 21.43 15.47 17.55
CA ALA A 360 21.59 16.72 18.30
C ALA A 360 23.06 17.13 18.46
N ALA A 361 24.00 16.18 18.54
CA ALA A 361 25.43 16.46 18.62
C ALA A 361 26.02 16.88 17.26
N GLY A 362 25.47 16.40 16.15
CA GLY A 362 25.88 16.81 14.79
C GLY A 362 25.59 18.29 14.49
N ILE A 363 24.52 18.84 15.02
CA ILE A 363 24.16 20.26 14.86
C ILE A 363 24.96 21.18 15.79
N GLY A 364 25.33 20.69 16.99
CA GLY A 364 26.10 21.50 17.97
C GLY A 364 27.59 21.64 17.68
N ILE A 365 28.19 20.71 16.93
CA ILE A 365 29.63 20.71 16.63
C ILE A 365 29.99 21.62 15.42
N TRP A 366 29.01 21.95 14.59
CA TRP A 366 29.22 22.85 13.46
C TRP A 366 29.32 24.32 13.87
N ALA A 367 28.87 24.68 15.04
CA ALA A 367 28.84 26.09 15.50
C ALA A 367 30.05 26.55 16.31
N THR A 368 31.06 25.72 16.66
CA THR A 368 32.11 26.09 17.61
C THR A 368 33.56 25.81 17.23
N ARG A 369 33.88 25.46 15.99
CA ARG A 369 35.30 25.30 15.59
C ARG A 369 35.67 26.10 14.34
N GLY A 370 36.10 27.32 14.57
CA GLY A 370 37.03 28.02 13.68
C GLY A 370 38.45 27.63 14.05
N GLY A 371 39.29 27.31 13.08
CA GLY A 371 40.75 27.18 13.25
C GLY A 371 41.35 25.98 12.51
N GLN A 372 42.06 26.26 11.41
CA GLN A 372 42.90 25.40 10.59
C GLN A 372 44.14 24.82 11.36
N PRO A 373 44.97 23.81 10.86
CA PRO A 373 45.32 23.56 9.46
C PRO A 373 45.60 22.10 8.99
N ALA A 374 45.60 21.94 7.66
CA ALA A 374 46.48 21.16 6.75
C ALA A 374 46.39 19.61 6.66
N THR A 375 45.82 19.17 5.56
CA THR A 375 46.19 18.26 4.41
C THR A 375 46.48 16.78 4.66
N PRO A 376 46.25 15.81 3.69
CA PRO A 376 46.11 16.01 2.24
C PRO A 376 44.92 15.29 1.55
N THR A 377 44.27 15.94 0.68
CA THR A 377 44.00 15.72 -0.73
C THR A 377 43.52 14.36 -1.24
N THR A 378 42.21 14.28 -1.54
CA THR A 378 41.77 13.86 -2.86
C THR A 378 40.71 14.83 -3.31
N THR A 379 41.10 15.71 -4.17
CA THR A 379 40.30 16.82 -4.71
C THR A 379 39.42 16.26 -5.82
N THR A 380 38.15 16.06 -5.55
CA THR A 380 37.14 16.20 -6.60
C THR A 380 36.85 17.69 -6.67
N THR A 381 37.49 18.34 -7.60
CA THR A 381 37.31 19.76 -7.92
C THR A 381 35.87 19.94 -8.35
N ALA A 382 35.02 20.55 -7.50
CA ALA A 382 33.77 21.11 -7.96
C ALA A 382 34.13 22.14 -9.04
N ALA A 383 33.78 21.88 -10.30
CA ALA A 383 33.97 22.81 -11.38
C ALA A 383 33.31 24.14 -11.01
N ALA A 384 34.01 25.25 -11.15
CA ALA A 384 33.44 26.58 -10.94
C ALA A 384 32.19 26.72 -11.83
N ALA A 385 31.14 27.33 -11.30
CA ALA A 385 29.90 27.55 -12.06
C ALA A 385 30.22 28.28 -13.37
N PRO A 386 29.56 27.91 -14.49
CA PRO A 386 29.88 28.49 -15.80
C PRO A 386 29.53 29.99 -15.82
N ALA A 387 30.42 30.79 -16.34
CA ALA A 387 30.25 32.26 -16.41
C ALA A 387 29.39 32.71 -17.61
N SER A 388 28.96 31.77 -18.48
CA SER A 388 28.06 32.05 -19.60
C SER A 388 27.38 30.79 -20.11
N VAL A 389 26.24 30.94 -20.81
CA VAL A 389 25.51 29.84 -21.47
C VAL A 389 26.41 29.06 -22.44
N ALA A 390 27.29 29.76 -23.21
CA ALA A 390 28.21 29.12 -24.12
C ALA A 390 29.21 28.20 -23.39
N GLN A 391 29.73 28.64 -22.27
CA GLN A 391 30.62 27.84 -21.42
C GLN A 391 29.89 26.67 -20.78
N ALA A 392 28.65 26.88 -20.30
CA ALA A 392 27.78 25.83 -19.74
C ALA A 392 27.53 24.74 -20.79
N LYS A 393 27.22 25.09 -22.01
CA LYS A 393 27.04 24.16 -23.14
C LYS A 393 28.30 23.32 -23.40
N GLN A 394 29.49 23.96 -23.41
CA GLN A 394 30.76 23.24 -23.61
C GLN A 394 31.05 22.24 -22.47
N GLN A 395 30.72 22.61 -21.24
CA GLN A 395 30.93 21.77 -20.06
C GLN A 395 29.93 20.61 -19.98
N ASN A 396 28.78 20.70 -20.69
CA ASN A 396 27.71 19.72 -20.64
C ASN A 396 27.31 19.19 -22.05
N PRO A 397 28.21 18.48 -22.74
CA PRO A 397 27.95 17.99 -24.11
C PRO A 397 26.78 17.00 -24.16
N ALA A 398 26.42 16.35 -23.03
CA ALA A 398 25.29 15.43 -22.92
C ALA A 398 23.91 16.09 -23.14
N PHE A 399 23.82 17.44 -23.02
CA PHE A 399 22.57 18.17 -23.28
C PHE A 399 22.25 18.29 -24.77
N ALA A 400 23.25 18.15 -25.63
CA ALA A 400 23.09 18.39 -27.06
C ALA A 400 22.01 17.46 -27.70
N GLY A 401 21.02 18.08 -28.31
CA GLY A 401 19.95 17.38 -29.04
C GLY A 401 18.91 16.68 -28.17
N LYS A 402 19.02 16.72 -26.83
CA LYS A 402 17.99 16.17 -25.92
C LYS A 402 16.75 17.04 -25.96
N THR A 403 15.57 16.41 -26.07
CA THR A 403 14.29 17.13 -26.04
C THR A 403 13.93 17.47 -24.59
N ILE A 404 13.55 18.74 -24.35
CA ILE A 404 13.19 19.23 -23.03
C ILE A 404 11.86 20.01 -23.08
N THR A 405 11.06 19.87 -22.04
CA THR A 405 9.84 20.62 -21.77
C THR A 405 9.96 21.25 -20.40
N MET A 406 9.40 22.43 -20.19
CA MET A 406 9.36 23.06 -18.87
C MET A 406 7.91 23.36 -18.47
N VAL A 407 7.59 23.02 -17.22
CA VAL A 407 6.28 23.24 -16.63
C VAL A 407 6.38 24.00 -15.32
N ASP A 408 5.44 24.88 -15.05
CA ASP A 408 5.26 25.53 -13.75
C ASP A 408 4.21 24.76 -12.95
N VAL A 409 4.51 24.47 -11.70
CA VAL A 409 3.58 23.87 -10.74
C VAL A 409 3.20 24.94 -9.74
N THR A 410 1.96 25.43 -9.82
CA THR A 410 1.47 26.49 -8.96
C THR A 410 1.11 25.99 -7.56
N ASP A 411 0.92 26.90 -6.60
CA ASP A 411 0.64 26.57 -5.19
C ASP A 411 -0.68 25.81 -4.99
N ASP A 412 -1.63 25.93 -5.93
CA ASP A 412 -2.88 25.15 -5.96
C ASP A 412 -2.75 23.83 -6.74
N ASN A 413 -1.52 23.41 -7.00
CA ASN A 413 -1.16 22.18 -7.70
C ASN A 413 -1.65 22.09 -9.15
N LYS A 414 -1.85 23.23 -9.82
CA LYS A 414 -2.13 23.29 -11.25
C LYS A 414 -0.85 23.35 -12.06
N VAL A 415 -0.93 22.84 -13.27
CA VAL A 415 0.18 22.79 -14.20
C VAL A 415 0.00 23.86 -15.27
N ALA A 416 1.07 24.62 -15.52
CA ALA A 416 1.15 25.52 -16.66
C ALA A 416 2.43 25.24 -17.46
N ILE A 417 2.37 25.25 -18.78
CA ILE A 417 3.49 24.90 -19.65
C ILE A 417 4.15 26.18 -20.16
N TYR A 418 5.48 26.27 -20.00
CA TYR A 418 6.26 27.29 -20.68
C TYR A 418 6.31 26.99 -22.19
N LEU A 419 6.06 28.00 -23.00
CA LEU A 419 6.00 27.83 -24.45
C LEU A 419 7.38 28.08 -25.09
N GLY A 420 7.65 27.40 -26.19
CA GLY A 420 8.84 27.64 -27.03
C GLY A 420 8.82 29.05 -27.64
N GLY A 421 9.99 29.70 -27.76
CA GLY A 421 10.12 31.09 -28.20
C GLY A 421 9.91 32.10 -27.05
N THR A 422 10.12 31.66 -25.81
CA THR A 422 10.21 32.53 -24.63
C THR A 422 11.64 32.56 -24.10
N PRO A 423 12.05 33.63 -23.37
CA PRO A 423 13.43 33.73 -22.85
C PRO A 423 13.89 32.48 -22.09
N GLN A 424 13.02 31.86 -21.30
CA GLN A 424 13.31 30.63 -20.57
C GLN A 424 13.61 29.45 -21.51
N SER A 425 12.81 29.28 -22.58
CA SER A 425 13.04 28.23 -23.57
C SER A 425 14.29 28.51 -24.42
N GLU A 426 14.58 29.78 -24.72
CA GLU A 426 15.78 30.20 -25.44
C GLU A 426 17.05 29.93 -24.63
N PHE A 427 17.01 30.15 -23.31
CA PHE A 427 18.11 29.79 -22.41
C PHE A 427 18.40 28.28 -22.46
N LEU A 428 17.39 27.42 -22.37
CA LEU A 428 17.57 25.97 -22.49
C LEU A 428 18.10 25.54 -23.87
N GLN A 429 17.63 26.17 -24.93
CA GLN A 429 18.17 25.94 -26.28
C GLN A 429 19.64 26.42 -26.41
N GLY A 430 19.97 27.50 -25.75
CA GLY A 430 21.35 27.99 -25.64
C GLY A 430 22.27 26.96 -24.99
N LEU A 431 21.82 26.19 -24.02
CA LEU A 431 22.53 25.07 -23.38
C LEU A 431 22.71 23.85 -24.30
N GLY A 432 21.99 23.79 -25.43
CA GLY A 432 22.08 22.69 -26.40
C GLY A 432 20.86 21.79 -26.49
N PHE A 433 19.84 22.02 -25.68
CA PHE A 433 18.58 21.27 -25.74
C PHE A 433 17.76 21.62 -26.99
N VAL A 434 16.85 20.70 -27.34
CA VAL A 434 15.76 20.94 -28.29
C VAL A 434 14.48 21.14 -27.50
N TYR A 435 13.88 22.33 -27.55
CA TYR A 435 12.63 22.56 -26.86
C TYR A 435 11.48 21.80 -27.54
N ASN A 436 10.56 21.23 -26.74
CA ASN A 436 9.49 20.38 -27.25
C ASN A 436 8.57 21.14 -28.23
N LEU A 437 8.57 20.72 -29.50
CA LEU A 437 7.82 21.37 -30.58
C LEU A 437 6.30 21.33 -30.40
N ALA A 438 5.78 20.38 -29.61
CA ALA A 438 4.34 20.32 -29.28
C ALA A 438 3.87 21.58 -28.55
N TYR A 439 4.78 22.27 -27.86
CA TYR A 439 4.52 23.47 -27.07
C TYR A 439 5.15 24.73 -27.66
N ALA A 440 5.29 24.79 -28.96
CA ALA A 440 5.69 26.02 -29.65
C ALA A 440 4.61 27.11 -29.48
N LYS A 441 5.05 28.35 -29.18
CA LYS A 441 4.13 29.51 -29.05
C LYS A 441 3.40 29.78 -30.35
N LYS A 442 2.08 29.97 -30.31
CA LYS A 442 1.23 30.28 -31.46
C LYS A 442 0.54 31.63 -31.23
N GLY A 443 0.81 32.58 -32.13
CA GLY A 443 0.15 33.88 -32.09
C GLY A 443 0.34 34.63 -30.77
N ASN A 444 -0.76 35.00 -30.09
CA ASN A 444 -0.77 35.73 -28.83
C ASN A 444 -0.84 34.84 -27.60
N ASP A 445 -0.45 33.57 -27.69
CA ASP A 445 -0.41 32.68 -26.51
C ASP A 445 0.41 33.31 -25.37
N THR A 446 -0.12 33.26 -24.14
CA THR A 446 0.63 33.62 -22.93
C THR A 446 1.49 32.46 -22.46
N SER A 447 2.63 32.75 -21.85
CA SER A 447 3.52 31.74 -21.27
C SER A 447 3.87 32.13 -19.83
N PRO A 448 3.75 31.21 -18.85
CA PRO A 448 3.28 29.85 -19.02
C PRO A 448 1.78 29.77 -19.36
N LYS A 449 1.40 28.74 -20.13
CA LYS A 449 0.03 28.47 -20.56
C LYS A 449 -0.59 27.43 -19.63
N PRO A 450 -1.72 27.72 -18.95
CA PRO A 450 -2.38 26.73 -18.10
C PRO A 450 -2.76 25.48 -18.89
N MET A 451 -2.54 24.30 -18.31
CA MET A 451 -3.10 23.05 -18.80
C MET A 451 -4.54 22.90 -18.30
N SER A 452 -5.40 22.29 -19.11
CA SER A 452 -6.72 21.83 -18.65
C SER A 452 -6.54 20.63 -17.72
N ASP A 453 -7.36 20.55 -16.68
CA ASP A 453 -7.42 19.40 -15.79
C ASP A 453 -7.64 18.14 -16.65
N TYR A 454 -6.77 17.11 -16.46
CA TYR A 454 -6.79 15.82 -17.18
C TYR A 454 -6.05 15.75 -18.55
N ASP A 455 -5.43 16.81 -19.05
CA ASP A 455 -4.58 16.70 -20.22
C ASP A 455 -3.22 16.07 -19.86
N SER A 456 -2.89 14.93 -20.48
CA SER A 456 -1.57 14.32 -20.33
C SER A 456 -0.50 15.20 -20.94
N LEU A 457 0.62 15.39 -20.22
CA LEU A 457 1.77 16.10 -20.75
C LEU A 457 2.33 15.35 -21.98
N ASN A 458 2.33 16.01 -23.15
CA ASN A 458 2.88 15.45 -24.37
C ASN A 458 4.41 15.53 -24.37
N ALA A 459 5.03 14.62 -23.61
CA ALA A 459 6.48 14.48 -23.50
C ALA A 459 6.85 13.02 -23.86
N ALA A 460 7.70 12.88 -24.88
CA ALA A 460 8.08 11.58 -25.43
C ALA A 460 8.97 10.80 -24.45
N ASP A 461 9.01 9.48 -24.61
CA ASP A 461 9.98 8.62 -23.93
C ASP A 461 11.41 9.03 -24.28
N GLY A 462 12.30 9.10 -23.29
CA GLY A 462 13.68 9.57 -23.43
C GLY A 462 13.83 11.10 -23.54
N SER A 463 12.75 11.90 -23.38
CA SER A 463 12.81 13.35 -23.21
C SER A 463 12.89 13.74 -21.73
N TYR A 464 13.07 15.04 -21.45
CA TYR A 464 13.18 15.59 -20.12
C TYR A 464 12.11 16.62 -19.82
N VAL A 465 11.62 16.67 -18.58
CA VAL A 465 10.65 17.67 -18.11
C VAL A 465 11.23 18.37 -16.90
N ILE A 466 11.46 19.69 -16.97
CA ILE A 466 11.78 20.51 -15.80
C ILE A 466 10.45 20.93 -15.15
N ALA A 467 10.25 20.55 -13.90
CA ALA A 467 9.13 20.99 -13.09
C ALA A 467 9.58 22.14 -12.16
N VAL A 468 9.17 23.37 -12.51
CA VAL A 468 9.42 24.58 -11.71
C VAL A 468 8.38 24.63 -10.59
N ARG A 469 8.80 24.61 -9.33
CA ARG A 469 7.92 24.49 -8.16
C ARG A 469 8.16 25.59 -7.15
N SER A 470 7.11 25.91 -6.34
CA SER A 470 7.29 26.70 -5.13
C SER A 470 7.83 25.82 -4.00
N ASP A 471 8.86 26.26 -3.28
CA ASP A 471 9.44 25.56 -2.14
C ASP A 471 8.47 25.38 -0.97
N LYS A 472 7.55 26.33 -0.77
CA LYS A 472 6.55 26.29 0.32
C LYS A 472 5.50 25.21 0.10
N ALA A 473 5.08 25.00 -1.15
CA ALA A 473 4.12 23.96 -1.52
C ALA A 473 4.80 22.59 -1.65
N ALA A 474 6.08 22.55 -1.92
CA ALA A 474 6.83 21.34 -2.22
C ALA A 474 7.28 20.54 -1.00
N GLY A 475 7.22 21.11 0.21
CA GLY A 475 7.61 20.39 1.44
C GLY A 475 9.03 19.81 1.41
N GLY A 476 9.96 20.41 0.65
CA GLY A 476 11.36 20.01 0.64
C GLY A 476 11.75 18.96 -0.37
N GLY A 477 11.02 18.79 -1.49
CA GLY A 477 11.80 18.30 -2.55
C GLY A 477 11.53 17.03 -3.31
N GLY A 478 12.06 17.03 -4.46
CA GLY A 478 12.17 15.92 -5.36
C GLY A 478 10.90 15.68 -6.19
N LEU A 479 10.77 14.47 -6.71
CA LEU A 479 9.63 14.05 -7.54
C LEU A 479 8.32 13.87 -6.74
N LEU A 480 8.40 13.93 -5.42
CA LEU A 480 7.25 13.80 -4.52
C LEU A 480 6.40 15.07 -4.57
N GLY A 481 5.10 14.91 -4.81
CA GLY A 481 4.15 16.01 -4.84
C GLY A 481 4.00 16.71 -6.19
N LEU A 482 4.53 16.16 -7.27
CA LEU A 482 4.20 16.62 -8.62
C LEU A 482 2.78 16.17 -9.02
N PRO A 483 2.01 17.02 -9.74
CA PRO A 483 0.73 16.63 -10.31
C PRO A 483 0.80 15.33 -11.10
N TYR A 484 -0.33 14.62 -11.14
CA TYR A 484 -0.43 13.33 -11.81
C TYR A 484 0.00 13.41 -13.29
N GLU A 485 -0.34 14.48 -13.98
CA GLU A 485 -0.02 14.76 -15.39
C GLU A 485 1.48 14.78 -15.66
N ILE A 486 2.27 15.23 -14.67
CA ILE A 486 3.73 15.29 -14.75
C ILE A 486 4.35 13.98 -14.27
N SER A 487 3.90 13.48 -13.13
CA SER A 487 4.46 12.29 -12.49
C SER A 487 4.23 11.00 -13.31
N THR A 488 3.22 10.96 -14.17
CA THR A 488 2.93 9.86 -15.11
C THR A 488 3.54 10.06 -16.49
N SER A 489 4.25 11.15 -16.72
CA SER A 489 4.94 11.41 -17.98
C SER A 489 5.96 10.28 -18.26
N LYS A 490 6.11 9.91 -19.53
CA LYS A 490 7.15 8.98 -19.99
C LYS A 490 8.55 9.62 -20.03
N ALA A 491 8.63 10.93 -19.84
CA ALA A 491 9.85 11.69 -19.80
C ALA A 491 10.54 11.58 -18.40
N THR A 492 11.83 11.79 -18.36
CA THR A 492 12.56 11.97 -17.10
C THR A 492 12.21 13.33 -16.51
N VAL A 493 11.54 13.35 -15.35
CA VAL A 493 11.16 14.59 -14.67
C VAL A 493 12.27 15.06 -13.75
N ILE A 494 12.66 16.32 -13.89
CA ILE A 494 13.71 16.98 -13.10
C ILE A 494 13.04 18.12 -12.32
N PRO A 495 12.91 18.01 -10.97
CA PRO A 495 12.33 19.07 -10.17
C PRO A 495 13.33 20.22 -9.99
N LEU A 496 12.85 21.47 -10.10
CA LEU A 496 13.56 22.69 -9.75
C LEU A 496 12.91 23.28 -8.51
N ASP A 497 13.52 23.03 -7.35
CA ASP A 497 12.98 23.37 -6.02
C ASP A 497 13.73 24.52 -5.32
N ASP A 498 14.85 25.01 -5.89
CA ASP A 498 15.58 26.16 -5.32
C ASP A 498 14.73 27.42 -5.43
N PRO A 499 14.39 28.10 -4.31
CA PRO A 499 13.49 29.26 -4.33
C PRO A 499 13.96 30.41 -5.23
N THR A 500 15.27 30.60 -5.31
CA THR A 500 15.87 31.67 -6.11
C THR A 500 15.75 31.36 -7.60
N ALA A 501 16.04 30.11 -7.99
CA ALA A 501 15.87 29.64 -9.36
C ALA A 501 14.40 29.64 -9.78
N VAL A 502 13.50 29.12 -8.94
CA VAL A 502 12.05 29.17 -9.19
C VAL A 502 11.56 30.59 -9.41
N SER A 503 11.98 31.54 -8.57
CA SER A 503 11.64 32.96 -8.72
C SER A 503 12.21 33.56 -10.00
N ALA A 504 13.46 33.26 -10.34
CA ALA A 504 14.12 33.73 -11.56
C ALA A 504 13.45 33.16 -12.82
N MET A 505 13.03 31.89 -12.78
CA MET A 505 12.35 31.24 -13.89
C MET A 505 10.94 31.80 -14.13
N ARG A 506 10.18 32.08 -13.04
CA ARG A 506 8.83 32.67 -13.10
C ARG A 506 8.85 34.14 -13.50
N ASN A 507 9.82 34.89 -13.03
CA ASN A 507 9.96 36.35 -13.24
C ASN A 507 11.25 36.66 -14.01
N TRP A 508 11.33 36.20 -15.24
CA TRP A 508 12.55 36.30 -16.02
C TRP A 508 13.00 37.76 -16.22
N ALA A 509 14.20 38.07 -15.76
CA ALA A 509 14.82 39.39 -15.77
C ALA A 509 16.30 39.31 -16.22
N ALA A 510 17.01 40.42 -16.27
CA ALA A 510 18.38 40.50 -16.81
C ALA A 510 19.41 39.63 -16.05
N ASP A 511 19.18 39.33 -14.77
CA ASP A 511 20.06 38.51 -13.92
C ASP A 511 19.59 37.07 -13.78
N SER A 512 18.42 36.72 -14.36
CA SER A 512 17.87 35.36 -14.30
C SER A 512 18.76 34.34 -14.95
N GLU A 513 19.40 34.67 -16.10
CA GLU A 513 20.36 33.79 -16.78
C GLU A 513 21.52 33.37 -15.87
N ASN A 514 22.12 34.35 -15.14
CA ASN A 514 23.19 34.04 -14.18
C ASN A 514 22.70 33.17 -13.01
N THR A 515 21.47 33.40 -12.54
CA THR A 515 20.88 32.59 -11.49
C THR A 515 20.74 31.15 -11.95
N GLU A 516 20.19 30.93 -13.16
CA GLU A 516 19.95 29.58 -13.70
C GLU A 516 21.28 28.86 -14.07
N LEU A 517 22.30 29.58 -14.53
CA LEU A 517 23.63 29.01 -14.72
C LEU A 517 24.21 28.44 -13.43
N ASN A 518 23.94 29.07 -12.29
CA ASN A 518 24.47 28.66 -10.99
C ASN A 518 23.57 27.64 -10.27
N LYS A 519 22.29 27.58 -10.57
CA LYS A 519 21.30 26.79 -9.83
C LYS A 519 20.70 25.64 -10.64
N LEU A 520 20.19 25.91 -11.86
CA LEU A 520 19.56 24.91 -12.69
C LEU A 520 20.59 24.03 -13.43
N VAL A 521 21.66 24.62 -13.99
CA VAL A 521 22.63 23.85 -14.78
C VAL A 521 23.27 22.71 -13.97
N PRO A 522 23.68 22.87 -12.71
CA PRO A 522 24.17 21.75 -11.88
C PRO A 522 23.12 20.66 -11.67
N VAL A 523 21.83 21.03 -11.50
CA VAL A 523 20.73 20.08 -11.37
C VAL A 523 20.59 19.27 -12.66
N LEU A 524 20.58 19.92 -13.83
CA LEU A 524 20.51 19.25 -15.12
C LEU A 524 21.71 18.32 -15.35
N HIS A 525 22.93 18.78 -15.01
CA HIS A 525 24.15 17.98 -15.12
C HIS A 525 24.07 16.66 -14.34
N ASN A 526 23.48 16.69 -13.13
CA ASN A 526 23.35 15.51 -12.28
C ASN A 526 22.30 14.50 -12.80
N HIS A 527 21.34 14.94 -13.59
CA HIS A 527 20.27 14.10 -14.11
C HIS A 527 20.47 13.67 -15.57
N ILE A 528 21.35 14.34 -16.30
CA ILE A 528 21.56 14.12 -17.75
C ILE A 528 23.04 13.82 -17.97
N GLN A 529 23.37 12.54 -18.03
CA GLN A 529 24.75 12.03 -18.28
C GLN A 529 24.92 11.51 -19.70
#